data_7dfdfc593d5ee9508b94b3bdc1a66879
#
_entry.id   7dfdfc593d5ee9508b94b3bdc1a66879
#
_cell.length_a   1.000
_cell.length_b   1.000
_cell.length_c   1.000
_cell.angle_alpha   90.00
_cell.angle_beta   90.00
_cell.angle_gamma   90.00
#
_symmetry.space_group_name_H-M   'P 1'
#
loop_
_entity.id
_entity.type
_entity.pdbx_description
1 polymer ?
#
loop_
_entity_poly.entity_id
_entity_poly.type
_entity_poly.pdbx_seq_one_letter_code
_entity_poly.pdbx_strand_id
1 'polypeptide(L)' 'MSHQTAHIVGEVEYRQGDGPKQLIRKGPVEINTTDIDATLSWTDGDTHGAAAIPMADFKRYRASGAIVVQGSEQTH' A
#
# COMPACT_ATOMS: atom_id res chain seq x y z
N MET A 1 0.25 10.71 12.75
CA MET A 1 0.90 9.88 11.80
C MET A 1 0.33 8.49 11.87
N SER A 2 0.04 7.92 10.74
CA SER A 2 -0.63 6.64 10.69
C SER A 2 0.31 5.57 10.17
N HIS A 3 0.40 4.49 10.90
CA HIS A 3 1.23 3.36 10.53
C HIS A 3 0.36 2.11 10.67
N GLN A 4 0.17 1.39 9.60
CA GLN A 4 -0.72 0.24 9.60
C GLN A 4 -0.08 -0.90 8.83
N THR A 5 -0.50 -2.10 9.15
CA THR A 5 -0.10 -3.28 8.40
C THR A 5 -1.26 -3.70 7.52
N ALA A 6 -0.95 -4.11 6.32
CA ALA A 6 -1.97 -4.51 5.36
C ALA A 6 -1.46 -5.66 4.52
N HIS A 7 -2.36 -6.20 3.72
CA HIS A 7 -2.01 -7.25 2.75
C HIS A 7 -2.49 -6.82 1.38
N ILE A 8 -1.62 -7.02 0.40
CA ILE A 8 -1.97 -6.82 -1.00
C ILE A 8 -2.51 -8.15 -1.50
N VAL A 9 -3.80 -8.19 -1.83
CA VAL A 9 -4.43 -9.42 -2.29
C VAL A 9 -4.90 -9.33 -3.73
N GLY A 10 -4.97 -8.12 -4.29
CA GLY A 10 -5.34 -7.91 -5.68
C GLY A 10 -4.22 -7.25 -6.42
N GLU A 11 -4.53 -6.71 -7.58
CA GLU A 11 -3.54 -6.02 -8.39
C GLU A 11 -3.49 -4.56 -8.00
N VAL A 12 -2.38 -4.14 -7.45
CA VAL A 12 -2.15 -2.75 -7.07
C VAL A 12 -0.96 -2.25 -7.87
N GLU A 13 -1.20 -1.25 -8.69
CA GLU A 13 -0.17 -0.69 -9.55
C GLU A 13 0.32 0.63 -9.01
N TYR A 14 1.58 0.90 -9.24
CA TYR A 14 2.14 2.19 -8.90
C TYR A 14 3.10 2.61 -10.00
N ARG A 15 3.37 3.91 -10.04
CA ARG A 15 4.30 4.44 -11.01
C ARG A 15 5.39 5.17 -10.27
N GLN A 16 6.62 4.87 -10.62
CA GLN A 16 7.75 5.50 -9.99
C GLN A 16 8.24 6.59 -10.92
N GLY A 17 7.98 7.83 -10.55
CA GLY A 17 8.32 8.97 -11.38
C GLY A 17 7.57 8.90 -12.70
N ASP A 18 8.29 9.06 -13.79
CA ASP A 18 7.73 9.01 -15.12
C ASP A 18 7.84 7.62 -15.73
N GLY A 19 8.24 6.65 -14.95
CA GLY A 19 8.44 5.32 -15.48
C GLY A 19 7.15 4.57 -15.73
N PRO A 20 7.26 3.33 -16.20
CA PRO A 20 6.08 2.52 -16.43
C PRO A 20 5.42 2.10 -15.13
N LYS A 21 4.17 1.74 -15.21
CA LYS A 21 3.47 1.21 -14.06
C LYS A 21 4.03 -0.15 -13.71
N GLN A 22 4.12 -0.41 -12.42
CA GLN A 22 4.59 -1.67 -11.90
C GLN A 22 3.60 -2.18 -10.88
N LEU A 23 3.54 -3.50 -10.75
CA LEU A 23 2.67 -4.12 -9.76
C LEU A 23 3.40 -4.25 -8.44
N ILE A 24 2.68 -3.97 -7.37
CA ILE A 24 3.21 -4.21 -6.04
C ILE A 24 3.03 -5.70 -5.75
N ARG A 25 4.07 -6.29 -5.22
CA ARG A 25 4.08 -7.68 -4.84
C ARG A 25 2.95 -7.97 -3.86
N LYS A 26 2.23 -9.05 -4.07
CA LYS A 26 1.18 -9.47 -3.16
C LYS A 26 1.78 -9.99 -1.87
N GLY A 27 1.11 -9.70 -0.78
CA GLY A 27 1.56 -10.15 0.53
C GLY A 27 1.52 -9.02 1.53
N PRO A 28 2.20 -9.20 2.67
CA PRO A 28 2.12 -8.20 3.73
C PRO A 28 2.92 -6.96 3.39
N VAL A 29 2.39 -5.81 3.74
CA VAL A 29 3.04 -4.52 3.56
C VAL A 29 2.75 -3.65 4.77
N GLU A 30 3.59 -2.66 4.96
CA GLU A 30 3.34 -1.62 5.94
C GLU A 30 2.90 -0.37 5.23
N ILE A 31 1.97 0.35 5.83
CA ILE A 31 1.40 1.53 5.20
C ILE A 31 1.58 2.72 6.13
N ASN A 32 2.14 3.78 5.58
CA ASN A 32 2.22 5.06 6.26
C ASN A 32 1.46 6.07 5.42
N THR A 33 0.53 6.78 6.03
CA THR A 33 -0.29 7.71 5.29
C THR A 33 -0.01 9.14 5.73
N THR A 34 -0.14 10.02 4.76
CA THR A 34 -0.12 11.45 5.01
C THR A 34 -1.46 12.01 4.54
N ASP A 35 -1.57 13.33 4.51
CA ASP A 35 -2.81 13.94 4.04
C ASP A 35 -3.04 13.70 2.56
N ILE A 36 -1.99 13.45 1.80
CA ILE A 36 -2.10 13.43 0.36
C ILE A 36 -1.72 12.10 -0.26
N ASP A 37 -0.99 11.24 0.46
CA ASP A 37 -0.60 9.98 -0.16
C ASP A 37 -0.46 8.88 0.89
N ALA A 38 -0.27 7.68 0.38
CA ALA A 38 0.00 6.52 1.20
C ALA A 38 1.27 5.86 0.68
N THR A 39 2.18 5.55 1.58
CA THR A 39 3.41 4.85 1.23
C THR A 39 3.31 3.42 1.70
N LEU A 40 3.50 2.49 0.79
CA LEU A 40 3.47 1.07 1.09
C LEU A 40 4.90 0.56 1.05
N SER A 41 5.28 -0.18 2.07
CA SER A 41 6.63 -0.73 2.17
C SER A 41 6.54 -2.23 2.37
N TRP A 42 7.44 -2.95 1.74
CA TRP A 42 7.44 -4.41 1.88
C TRP A 42 8.87 -4.91 1.92
N THR A 43 9.01 -6.14 2.40
CA THR A 43 10.29 -6.81 2.47
C THR A 43 10.17 -8.14 1.76
N ASP A 44 11.15 -8.48 0.95
CA ASP A 44 11.18 -9.74 0.23
C ASP A 44 12.57 -10.34 0.40
N GLY A 45 12.71 -11.14 1.44
CA GLY A 45 14.02 -11.67 1.78
C GLY A 45 14.95 -10.56 2.20
N ASP A 46 16.03 -10.38 1.46
CA ASP A 46 17.00 -9.32 1.73
C ASP A 46 16.65 -8.03 1.02
N THR A 47 15.57 -8.00 0.29
CA THR A 47 15.22 -6.86 -0.54
C THR A 47 14.09 -6.09 0.09
N HIS A 48 14.19 -4.77 0.00
CA HIS A 48 13.13 -3.89 0.47
C HIS A 48 12.57 -3.11 -0.70
N GLY A 49 11.26 -2.91 -0.68
CA GLY A 49 10.62 -2.09 -1.67
C GLY A 49 9.68 -1.11 -1.01
N ALA A 50 9.40 -0.02 -1.71
CA ALA A 50 8.45 0.96 -1.22
C ALA A 50 7.84 1.68 -2.41
N ALA A 51 6.59 2.08 -2.26
CA ALA A 51 5.89 2.82 -3.29
C ALA A 51 4.92 3.79 -2.63
N ALA A 52 4.85 4.99 -3.18
CA ALA A 52 3.90 5.98 -2.70
C ALA A 52 2.81 6.12 -3.76
N ILE A 53 1.56 6.07 -3.34
CA ILE A 53 0.44 6.25 -4.24
C ILE A 53 -0.44 7.37 -3.70
N PRO A 54 -1.14 8.08 -4.58
CA PRO A 54 -2.06 9.12 -4.11
C PRO A 54 -3.10 8.54 -3.17
N MET A 55 -3.52 9.35 -2.22
CA MET A 55 -4.51 8.89 -1.25
C MET A 55 -5.79 8.43 -1.93
N ALA A 56 -6.19 9.08 -3.01
CA ALA A 56 -7.40 8.69 -3.73
C ALA A 56 -7.28 7.27 -4.29
N ASP A 57 -6.10 6.94 -4.81
CA ASP A 57 -5.88 5.59 -5.33
C ASP A 57 -5.86 4.58 -4.20
N PHE A 58 -5.23 4.92 -3.09
CA PHE A 58 -5.20 4.03 -1.93
C PHE A 58 -6.61 3.71 -1.45
N LYS A 59 -7.45 4.72 -1.35
CA LYS A 59 -8.82 4.50 -0.92
C LYS A 59 -9.59 3.63 -1.91
N ARG A 60 -9.33 3.82 -3.18
CA ARG A 60 -9.99 3.03 -4.21
C ARG A 60 -9.58 1.56 -4.13
N TYR A 61 -8.29 1.30 -3.93
CA TYR A 61 -7.83 -0.07 -3.78
C TYR A 61 -8.40 -0.73 -2.54
N ARG A 62 -8.53 0.03 -1.46
CA ARG A 62 -9.17 -0.51 -0.26
C ARG A 62 -10.63 -0.84 -0.51
N ALA A 63 -11.33 0.04 -1.20
CA ALA A 63 -12.74 -0.18 -1.47
C ALA A 63 -12.95 -1.39 -2.37
N SER A 64 -12.03 -1.63 -3.29
CA SER A 64 -12.17 -2.75 -4.20
C SER A 64 -11.71 -4.07 -3.58
N GLY A 65 -11.02 -4.01 -2.45
CA GLY A 65 -10.52 -5.21 -1.82
C GLY A 65 -9.13 -5.63 -2.25
N ALA A 66 -8.49 -4.85 -3.10
CA ALA A 66 -7.12 -5.17 -3.52
C ALA A 66 -6.13 -4.99 -2.39
N ILE A 67 -6.39 -4.06 -1.49
CA ILE A 67 -5.59 -3.85 -0.29
C ILE A 67 -6.50 -4.08 0.91
N VAL A 68 -6.11 -4.99 1.77
CA VAL A 68 -6.86 -5.28 2.99
C VAL A 68 -6.01 -4.81 4.16
N VAL A 69 -6.47 -3.77 4.84
CA VAL A 69 -5.74 -3.23 5.98
C VAL A 69 -6.05 -4.07 7.20
N GLN A 70 -5.02 -4.54 7.88
CA GLN A 70 -5.19 -5.27 9.11
C GLN A 70 -5.61 -4.30 10.16
N GLY A 71 -6.77 -4.53 10.69
CA GLY A 71 -7.34 -3.57 11.54
C GLY A 71 -6.73 -3.51 12.84
N SER A 72 -5.98 -2.63 13.08
CA SER A 72 -5.58 -2.38 14.37
C SER A 72 -6.47 -1.36 14.88
N GLU A 73 -7.07 -0.78 14.14
CA GLU A 73 -7.81 0.16 14.59
C GLU A 73 -9.10 -0.22 14.78
N GLN A 74 -9.27 -0.70 14.93
CA GLN A 74 -10.31 -0.80 15.18
C GLN A 74 -10.71 -0.87 16.24
N THR A 75 -10.94 -0.54 16.52
CA THR A 75 -11.33 -0.56 17.27
C THR A 75 -11.90 -0.50 17.86
N HIS A 76 -12.21 -0.43 17.96
CA HIS A 76 -12.76 -0.19 18.39
C HIS A 76 -13.09 0.05 18.68
#